data_322caccf3fcc88e2a8b3e14ce7542fb0
#
_entry.id   322caccf3fcc88e2a8b3e14ce7542fb0
#
_cell.length_a   1.000
_cell.length_b   1.000
_cell.length_c   1.000
_cell.angle_alpha   90.00
_cell.angle_beta   90.00
_cell.angle_gamma   90.00
#
_symmetry.space_group_name_H-M   'P 1'
#
loop_
_entity.id
_entity.type
_entity.pdbx_description
1 polymer ?
#
loop_
_entity_poly.entity_id
_entity_poly.type
_entity_poly.pdbx_seq_one_letter_code
_entity_poly.pdbx_strand_id
1 'polypeptide(L)'
;LEMQYEEVLHGKKARVKNVVDKSGNVISVEQVYPGERGKDLVLTIDAELQQQVEQIIQQEILATKRKGRSPLLDRAFVVMMNPKTGEVLAMAGKLLQDGKFVDFAIGNITSAYAMGSAVKGATVLTGFQTGVLHPNTYIKDEPLYIKRTPVKKSWKTMGTINELTALKQSSNVYMFKTA
;
A
#
# COMPACT_ATOMS: atom_id res chain seq x y z
N LEU A 1 -10.97 -5.52 6.31
CA LEU A 1 -10.67 -6.23 7.57
C LEU A 1 -11.91 -6.98 8.05
N GLU A 2 -13.04 -6.30 8.28
CA GLU A 2 -14.28 -6.87 8.82
C GLU A 2 -14.72 -8.12 8.04
N MET A 3 -14.85 -8.02 6.73
CA MET A 3 -15.25 -9.14 5.88
C MET A 3 -14.28 -10.34 5.97
N GLN A 4 -12.97 -10.09 6.08
CA GLN A 4 -11.95 -11.14 6.16
C GLN A 4 -11.94 -11.85 7.52
N TYR A 5 -12.31 -11.14 8.59
CA TYR A 5 -12.29 -11.64 9.96
C TYR A 5 -13.69 -11.77 10.57
N GLU A 6 -14.73 -11.84 9.73
CA GLU A 6 -16.13 -11.92 10.15
C GLU A 6 -16.38 -13.07 11.13
N GLU A 7 -15.83 -14.24 10.89
CA GLU A 7 -15.99 -15.41 11.79
C GLU A 7 -15.42 -15.18 13.17
N VAL A 8 -14.40 -14.33 13.30
CA VAL A 8 -13.76 -13.99 14.58
C VAL A 8 -14.52 -12.88 15.30
N LEU A 9 -14.99 -11.89 14.53
CA LEU A 9 -15.60 -10.66 15.06
C LEU A 9 -17.09 -10.81 15.37
N HIS A 10 -17.80 -11.67 14.62
CA HIS A 10 -19.26 -11.74 14.69
C HIS A 10 -19.80 -12.23 16.04
N GLY A 11 -19.12 -13.18 16.71
CA GLY A 11 -19.65 -13.83 17.90
C GLY A 11 -20.89 -14.69 17.63
N LYS A 12 -21.72 -14.93 18.64
CA LYS A 12 -22.95 -15.70 18.52
C LYS A 12 -24.15 -14.90 19.00
N LYS A 13 -25.19 -14.83 18.20
CA LYS A 13 -26.41 -14.09 18.53
C LYS A 13 -27.14 -14.74 19.70
N ALA A 14 -27.68 -13.92 20.62
CA ALA A 14 -28.57 -14.37 21.65
C ALA A 14 -29.82 -15.04 21.04
N ARG A 15 -30.35 -16.05 21.71
CA ARG A 15 -31.62 -16.70 21.35
C ARG A 15 -32.63 -16.44 22.44
N VAL A 16 -33.80 -16.02 22.03
CA VAL A 16 -34.94 -15.78 22.93
C VAL A 16 -36.12 -16.60 22.45
N LYS A 17 -36.97 -16.99 23.39
CA LYS A 17 -38.25 -17.67 23.15
C LYS A 17 -39.36 -16.75 23.59
N ASN A 18 -40.27 -16.44 22.71
CA ASN A 18 -41.49 -15.73 23.10
C ASN A 18 -42.47 -16.71 23.79
N VAL A 19 -42.90 -16.36 24.98
CA VAL A 19 -43.99 -17.05 25.63
C VAL A 19 -45.28 -16.32 25.26
N VAL A 20 -46.22 -17.04 24.67
CA VAL A 20 -47.48 -16.47 24.17
C VAL A 20 -48.67 -16.97 24.97
N ASP A 21 -49.73 -16.14 25.05
CA ASP A 21 -51.03 -16.55 25.58
C ASP A 21 -51.82 -17.43 24.60
N LYS A 22 -53.03 -17.86 25.02
CA LYS A 22 -53.92 -18.66 24.17
C LYS A 22 -54.41 -17.92 22.91
N SER A 23 -54.28 -16.62 22.90
CA SER A 23 -54.67 -15.73 21.79
C SER A 23 -53.48 -15.38 20.87
N GLY A 24 -52.24 -15.90 21.16
CA GLY A 24 -51.02 -15.66 20.38
C GLY A 24 -50.28 -14.37 20.76
N ASN A 25 -50.72 -13.61 21.78
CA ASN A 25 -49.97 -12.43 22.22
C ASN A 25 -48.77 -12.79 23.05
N VAL A 26 -47.64 -12.10 22.85
CA VAL A 26 -46.41 -12.31 23.62
C VAL A 26 -46.61 -11.79 25.03
N ILE A 27 -46.58 -12.70 26.04
CA ILE A 27 -46.69 -12.38 27.46
C ILE A 27 -45.31 -12.04 28.04
N SER A 28 -44.30 -12.82 27.67
CA SER A 28 -42.94 -12.65 28.14
C SER A 28 -41.94 -13.13 27.10
N VAL A 29 -40.68 -12.71 27.26
CA VAL A 29 -39.54 -13.18 26.47
C VAL A 29 -38.55 -13.86 27.39
N GLU A 30 -38.33 -15.16 27.17
CA GLU A 30 -37.34 -15.94 27.91
C GLU A 30 -36.04 -16.02 27.11
N GLN A 31 -34.93 -15.70 27.75
CA GLN A 31 -33.60 -15.85 27.15
C GLN A 31 -33.17 -17.32 27.22
N VAL A 32 -33.11 -17.97 26.05
CA VAL A 32 -32.70 -19.39 25.95
C VAL A 32 -31.18 -19.51 25.87
N TYR A 33 -30.54 -18.52 25.22
CA TYR A 33 -29.09 -18.45 25.07
C TYR A 33 -28.65 -16.98 25.08
N PRO A 34 -27.70 -16.59 25.94
CA PRO A 34 -27.31 -15.19 26.10
C PRO A 34 -26.53 -14.64 24.92
N GLY A 35 -26.07 -15.50 24.00
CA GLY A 35 -25.13 -15.13 22.99
C GLY A 35 -23.68 -15.12 23.47
N GLU A 36 -22.77 -14.91 22.56
CA GLU A 36 -21.34 -14.73 22.84
C GLU A 36 -20.84 -13.52 22.05
N ARG A 37 -20.11 -12.63 22.73
CA ARG A 37 -19.44 -11.51 22.05
C ARG A 37 -18.36 -12.06 21.12
N GLY A 38 -18.18 -11.46 19.93
CA GLY A 38 -17.04 -11.72 19.07
C GLY A 38 -15.71 -11.33 19.72
N LYS A 39 -14.63 -11.81 19.17
CA LYS A 39 -13.28 -11.50 19.64
C LYS A 39 -12.84 -10.13 19.10
N ASP A 40 -11.91 -9.50 19.79
CA ASP A 40 -11.29 -8.26 19.32
C ASP A 40 -10.16 -8.59 18.34
N LEU A 41 -9.99 -7.74 17.33
CA LEU A 41 -8.87 -7.80 16.39
C LEU A 41 -7.87 -6.71 16.75
N VAL A 42 -6.66 -7.12 17.17
CA VAL A 42 -5.56 -6.19 17.46
C VAL A 42 -4.71 -6.06 16.20
N LEU A 43 -4.60 -4.82 15.70
CA LEU A 43 -3.81 -4.50 14.51
C LEU A 43 -2.40 -4.03 14.91
N THR A 44 -1.47 -4.11 13.98
CA THR A 44 -0.12 -3.52 14.12
C THR A 44 -0.10 -2.02 13.84
N ILE A 45 -1.23 -1.45 13.39
CA ILE A 45 -1.37 -0.02 13.11
C ILE A 45 -1.25 0.77 14.43
N ASP A 46 -0.31 1.71 14.46
CA ASP A 46 -0.19 2.71 15.52
C ASP A 46 -1.14 3.87 15.20
N ALA A 47 -2.14 4.08 16.06
CA ALA A 47 -3.19 5.06 15.81
C ALA A 47 -2.68 6.51 15.81
N GLU A 48 -1.70 6.84 16.65
CA GLU A 48 -1.11 8.17 16.72
C GLU A 48 -0.27 8.44 15.46
N LEU A 49 0.59 7.49 15.10
CA LEU A 49 1.39 7.55 13.88
C LEU A 49 0.50 7.66 12.63
N GLN A 50 -0.59 6.89 12.57
CA GLN A 50 -1.57 6.95 11.48
C GLN A 50 -2.13 8.36 11.31
N GLN A 51 -2.57 8.99 12.41
CA GLN A 51 -3.11 10.36 12.38
C GLN A 51 -2.07 11.39 11.94
N GLN A 52 -0.83 11.27 12.45
CA GLN A 52 0.26 12.18 12.06
C GLN A 52 0.58 12.05 10.55
N VAL A 53 0.67 10.84 10.03
CA VAL A 53 0.91 10.59 8.61
C VAL A 53 -0.21 11.17 7.75
N GLU A 54 -1.45 11.01 8.14
CA GLU A 54 -2.60 11.58 7.42
C GLU A 54 -2.55 13.11 7.35
N GLN A 55 -2.19 13.76 8.46
CA GLN A 55 -2.01 15.22 8.51
C GLN A 55 -0.85 15.67 7.60
N ILE A 56 0.28 14.97 7.63
CA ILE A 56 1.44 15.27 6.77
C ILE A 56 1.03 15.15 5.29
N ILE A 57 0.31 14.09 4.89
CA ILE A 57 -0.17 13.95 3.51
C ILE A 57 -0.98 15.18 3.07
N GLN A 58 -1.92 15.63 3.88
CA GLN A 58 -2.76 16.79 3.55
C GLN A 58 -1.92 18.06 3.41
N GLN A 59 -1.01 18.30 4.36
CA GLN A 59 -0.12 19.47 4.36
C GLN A 59 0.78 19.48 3.11
N GLU A 60 1.39 18.36 2.77
CA GLU A 60 2.30 18.25 1.64
C GLU A 60 1.59 18.37 0.28
N ILE A 61 0.39 17.83 0.13
CA ILE A 61 -0.43 18.04 -1.08
C ILE A 61 -0.70 19.54 -1.26
N LEU A 62 -1.16 20.24 -0.21
CA LEU A 62 -1.45 21.67 -0.29
C LEU A 62 -0.20 22.50 -0.54
N ALA A 63 0.90 22.20 0.16
CA ALA A 63 2.18 22.89 -0.01
C ALA A 63 2.72 22.75 -1.44
N THR A 64 2.62 21.56 -2.01
CA THR A 64 3.08 21.29 -3.38
C THR A 64 2.20 21.98 -4.42
N LYS A 65 0.88 21.97 -4.24
CA LYS A 65 -0.05 22.69 -5.13
C LYS A 65 0.20 24.20 -5.12
N ARG A 66 0.48 24.81 -3.96
CA ARG A 66 0.81 26.24 -3.85
C ARG A 66 2.07 26.61 -4.64
N LYS A 67 3.03 25.70 -4.79
CA LYS A 67 4.24 25.91 -5.61
C LYS A 67 3.95 25.94 -7.12
N GLY A 68 2.73 25.62 -7.56
CA GLY A 68 2.27 25.70 -8.94
C GLY A 68 2.90 24.68 -9.92
N ARG A 69 3.70 23.73 -9.41
CA ARG A 69 4.46 22.78 -10.24
C ARG A 69 3.74 21.45 -10.49
N SER A 70 2.62 21.21 -9.82
CA SER A 70 1.92 19.92 -9.85
C SER A 70 0.40 20.11 -9.84
N PRO A 71 -0.18 20.65 -10.94
CA PRO A 71 -1.62 20.93 -11.00
C PRO A 71 -2.47 19.67 -10.87
N LEU A 72 -1.96 18.53 -11.34
CA LEU A 72 -2.65 17.23 -11.30
C LEU A 72 -2.47 16.46 -9.98
N LEU A 73 -1.69 16.99 -9.04
CA LEU A 73 -1.54 16.36 -7.73
C LEU A 73 -2.81 16.54 -6.92
N ASP A 74 -3.57 15.48 -6.76
CA ASP A 74 -4.82 15.45 -5.99
C ASP A 74 -4.80 14.40 -4.87
N ARG A 75 -3.82 13.51 -4.84
CA ARG A 75 -3.75 12.42 -3.87
C ARG A 75 -2.32 12.03 -3.52
N ALA A 76 -2.16 11.44 -2.36
CA ALA A 76 -0.91 10.79 -1.96
C ALA A 76 -1.20 9.63 -0.99
N PHE A 77 -0.26 8.68 -0.97
CA PHE A 77 -0.33 7.46 -0.20
C PHE A 77 0.96 7.25 0.58
N VAL A 78 0.84 6.68 1.76
CA VAL A 78 1.98 6.30 2.61
C VAL A 78 1.70 4.95 3.24
N VAL A 79 2.65 4.03 3.13
CA VAL A 79 2.70 2.79 3.90
C VAL A 79 4.00 2.80 4.70
N MET A 80 3.88 2.63 6.01
CA MET A 80 5.03 2.50 6.91
C MET A 80 5.08 1.10 7.47
N MET A 81 6.23 0.46 7.34
CA MET A 81 6.45 -0.91 7.79
C MET A 81 7.70 -1.02 8.64
N ASN A 82 7.66 -1.90 9.62
CA ASN A 82 8.86 -2.34 10.32
C ASN A 82 9.61 -3.36 9.42
N PRO A 83 10.81 -3.04 8.93
CA PRO A 83 11.50 -3.92 7.97
C PRO A 83 12.01 -5.24 8.60
N LYS A 84 12.07 -5.33 9.93
CA LYS A 84 12.51 -6.52 10.65
C LYS A 84 11.37 -7.51 10.90
N THR A 85 10.17 -7.01 11.17
CA THR A 85 9.01 -7.85 11.55
C THR A 85 7.99 -7.97 10.42
N GLY A 86 7.97 -7.03 9.45
CA GLY A 86 6.97 -6.94 8.40
C GLY A 86 5.66 -6.28 8.87
N GLU A 87 5.58 -5.83 10.12
CA GLU A 87 4.40 -5.16 10.66
C GLU A 87 4.13 -3.84 9.93
N VAL A 88 2.89 -3.64 9.49
CA VAL A 88 2.42 -2.36 8.94
C VAL A 88 2.03 -1.45 10.10
N LEU A 89 2.77 -0.36 10.29
CA LEU A 89 2.58 0.59 11.38
C LEU A 89 1.62 1.72 11.01
N ALA A 90 1.57 2.11 9.74
CA ALA A 90 0.60 3.06 9.20
C ALA A 90 0.31 2.75 7.73
N MET A 91 -0.94 2.93 7.31
CA MET A 91 -1.37 2.82 5.91
C MET A 91 -2.38 3.95 5.65
N ALA A 92 -1.90 5.05 5.10
CA ALA A 92 -2.69 6.25 4.89
C ALA A 92 -2.81 6.60 3.41
N GLY A 93 -3.90 7.24 3.05
CA GLY A 93 -4.13 7.79 1.73
C GLY A 93 -5.17 8.92 1.81
N LYS A 94 -4.90 10.02 1.16
CA LYS A 94 -5.85 11.14 1.07
C LYS A 94 -6.04 11.56 -0.38
N LEU A 95 -7.26 11.87 -0.71
CA LEU A 95 -7.67 12.43 -2.00
C LEU A 95 -8.25 13.82 -1.77
N LEU A 96 -7.74 14.82 -2.49
CA LEU A 96 -8.31 16.17 -2.51
C LEU A 96 -9.33 16.27 -3.63
N GLN A 97 -10.61 16.28 -3.25
CA GLN A 97 -11.74 16.38 -4.15
C GLN A 97 -12.61 17.60 -3.76
N ASP A 98 -12.92 18.46 -4.70
CA ASP A 98 -13.73 19.66 -4.51
C ASP A 98 -13.28 20.55 -3.33
N GLY A 99 -11.97 20.66 -3.15
CA GLY A 99 -11.34 21.45 -2.08
C GLY A 99 -11.34 20.80 -0.69
N LYS A 100 -11.84 19.56 -0.56
CA LYS A 100 -11.89 18.82 0.69
C LYS A 100 -11.06 17.56 0.60
N PHE A 101 -10.45 17.16 1.71
CA PHE A 101 -9.77 15.87 1.80
C PHE A 101 -10.74 14.76 2.15
N VAL A 102 -10.70 13.70 1.36
CA VAL A 102 -11.44 12.45 1.60
C VAL A 102 -10.43 11.36 1.94
N ASP A 103 -10.81 10.47 2.85
CA ASP A 103 -10.01 9.29 3.16
C ASP A 103 -9.98 8.35 1.95
N PHE A 104 -8.77 7.95 1.56
CA PHE A 104 -8.55 7.06 0.43
C PHE A 104 -7.44 6.05 0.72
N ALA A 105 -7.32 5.58 1.96
CA ALA A 105 -6.32 4.59 2.36
C ALA A 105 -6.38 3.32 1.51
N ILE A 106 -7.58 2.91 1.06
CA ILE A 106 -7.76 1.77 0.16
C ILE A 106 -6.99 1.91 -1.16
N GLY A 107 -6.70 3.13 -1.60
CA GLY A 107 -5.93 3.41 -2.80
C GLY A 107 -4.51 2.84 -2.76
N ASN A 108 -3.94 2.57 -1.57
CA ASN A 108 -2.65 1.89 -1.43
C ASN A 108 -2.63 0.50 -2.09
N ILE A 109 -3.77 -0.17 -2.17
CA ILE A 109 -3.89 -1.55 -2.68
C ILE A 109 -4.75 -1.65 -3.94
N THR A 110 -5.56 -0.65 -4.25
CA THR A 110 -6.48 -0.68 -5.41
C THR A 110 -6.04 0.22 -6.57
N SER A 111 -5.09 1.13 -6.32
CA SER A 111 -4.63 2.08 -7.34
C SER A 111 -3.25 1.70 -7.87
N ALA A 112 -3.08 1.76 -9.18
CA ALA A 112 -1.80 1.53 -9.85
C ALA A 112 -1.29 2.83 -10.48
N TYR A 113 -0.01 3.12 -10.27
CA TYR A 113 0.65 4.31 -10.78
C TYR A 113 1.97 3.96 -11.45
N ALA A 114 2.39 4.77 -12.41
CA ALA A 114 3.72 4.68 -12.99
C ALA A 114 4.76 5.16 -11.95
N MET A 115 5.40 4.23 -11.27
CA MET A 115 6.30 4.52 -10.16
C MET A 115 7.67 5.07 -10.59
N GLY A 116 7.96 5.11 -11.89
CA GLY A 116 9.23 5.57 -12.40
C GLY A 116 10.41 4.80 -11.82
N SER A 117 11.48 5.50 -11.47
CA SER A 117 12.71 4.87 -10.96
C SER A 117 12.59 4.23 -9.58
N ALA A 118 11.51 4.43 -8.85
CA ALA A 118 11.30 3.75 -7.56
C ALA A 118 11.21 2.22 -7.71
N VAL A 119 10.75 1.72 -8.86
CA VAL A 119 10.67 0.27 -9.14
C VAL A 119 12.05 -0.40 -9.30
N LYS A 120 13.12 0.35 -9.50
CA LYS A 120 14.45 -0.20 -9.79
C LYS A 120 15.02 -1.06 -8.65
N GLY A 121 14.70 -0.72 -7.41
CA GLY A 121 15.04 -1.55 -6.26
C GLY A 121 14.43 -2.95 -6.36
N ALA A 122 13.16 -3.04 -6.71
CA ALA A 122 12.47 -4.31 -6.94
C ALA A 122 13.08 -5.09 -8.13
N THR A 123 13.44 -4.38 -9.22
CA THR A 123 14.09 -5.01 -10.39
C THR A 123 15.42 -5.68 -10.01
N VAL A 124 16.27 -4.99 -9.23
CA VAL A 124 17.54 -5.56 -8.76
C VAL A 124 17.32 -6.74 -7.83
N LEU A 125 16.36 -6.61 -6.90
CA LEU A 125 16.01 -7.71 -5.99
C LEU A 125 15.52 -8.96 -6.74
N THR A 126 14.66 -8.76 -7.75
CA THR A 126 14.21 -9.84 -8.63
C THR A 126 15.38 -10.46 -9.40
N GLY A 127 16.30 -9.62 -9.92
CA GLY A 127 17.50 -10.10 -10.58
C GLY A 127 18.35 -11.01 -9.69
N PHE A 128 18.53 -10.69 -8.42
CA PHE A 128 19.18 -11.57 -7.44
C PHE A 128 18.38 -12.85 -7.18
N GLN A 129 17.08 -12.72 -7.00
CA GLN A 129 16.20 -13.86 -6.69
C GLN A 129 16.17 -14.88 -7.83
N THR A 130 16.22 -14.42 -9.09
CA THR A 130 16.20 -15.28 -10.29
C THR A 130 17.60 -15.75 -10.72
N GLY A 131 18.66 -15.26 -10.07
CA GLY A 131 20.04 -15.59 -10.41
C GLY A 131 20.60 -14.88 -11.65
N VAL A 132 19.84 -13.94 -12.24
CA VAL A 132 20.32 -13.09 -13.35
C VAL A 132 21.39 -12.12 -12.87
N LEU A 133 21.30 -11.67 -11.63
CA LEU A 133 22.30 -10.85 -10.97
C LEU A 133 22.92 -11.60 -9.79
N HIS A 134 24.19 -11.33 -9.57
CA HIS A 134 24.93 -11.66 -8.35
C HIS A 134 25.53 -10.38 -7.78
N PRO A 135 25.89 -10.31 -6.49
CA PRO A 135 26.58 -9.15 -5.95
C PRO A 135 27.82 -8.80 -6.79
N ASN A 136 27.94 -7.52 -7.14
CA ASN A 136 28.97 -6.99 -8.04
C ASN A 136 28.87 -7.49 -9.49
N THR A 137 27.68 -7.79 -9.99
CA THR A 137 27.49 -8.03 -11.43
C THR A 137 27.69 -6.72 -12.21
N TYR A 138 28.73 -6.66 -13.04
CA TYR A 138 29.05 -5.49 -13.85
C TYR A 138 28.36 -5.56 -15.23
N ILE A 139 27.63 -4.51 -15.57
CA ILE A 139 26.95 -4.35 -16.86
C ILE A 139 27.38 -3.01 -17.49
N LYS A 140 27.66 -3.02 -18.79
CA LYS A 140 27.98 -1.80 -19.55
C LYS A 140 26.72 -1.01 -19.82
N ASP A 141 26.69 0.24 -19.33
CA ASP A 141 25.61 1.22 -19.55
C ASP A 141 25.85 1.92 -20.90
N GLU A 142 25.33 1.31 -21.94
CA GLU A 142 25.36 1.81 -23.31
C GLU A 142 23.95 1.73 -23.93
N PRO A 143 23.63 2.58 -24.92
CA PRO A 143 22.32 2.56 -25.56
C PRO A 143 21.91 1.17 -26.02
N LEU A 144 20.71 0.72 -25.60
CA LEU A 144 20.15 -0.59 -25.95
C LEU A 144 19.11 -0.44 -27.04
N TYR A 145 19.31 -1.17 -28.12
CA TYR A 145 18.43 -1.18 -29.30
C TYR A 145 17.53 -2.41 -29.25
N ILE A 146 16.26 -2.20 -28.97
CA ILE A 146 15.23 -3.26 -28.98
C ILE A 146 14.33 -3.02 -30.20
N LYS A 147 14.18 -4.03 -31.06
CA LYS A 147 13.40 -3.94 -32.30
C LYS A 147 11.99 -3.40 -32.04
N ARG A 148 11.55 -2.46 -32.85
CA ARG A 148 10.23 -1.80 -32.77
C ARG A 148 9.98 -0.97 -31.51
N THR A 149 11.02 -0.59 -30.76
CA THR A 149 10.90 0.34 -29.62
C THR A 149 11.88 1.50 -29.78
N PRO A 150 11.60 2.64 -29.14
CA PRO A 150 12.60 3.70 -29.02
C PRO A 150 13.85 3.19 -28.28
N VAL A 151 15.01 3.73 -28.68
CA VAL A 151 16.30 3.42 -28.03
C VAL A 151 16.21 3.61 -26.55
N LYS A 152 16.60 2.59 -25.79
CA LYS A 152 16.66 2.65 -24.32
C LYS A 152 18.02 3.17 -23.90
N LYS A 153 18.05 4.25 -23.14
CA LYS A 153 19.28 4.87 -22.65
C LYS A 153 19.10 5.42 -21.24
N SER A 154 20.19 5.50 -20.52
CA SER A 154 20.27 6.24 -19.27
C SER A 154 20.36 7.74 -19.55
N TRP A 155 20.18 8.58 -18.52
CA TRP A 155 20.27 10.03 -18.65
C TRP A 155 21.69 10.54 -18.97
N LYS A 156 22.69 9.70 -18.69
CA LYS A 156 24.10 9.86 -19.12
C LYS A 156 24.71 8.49 -19.35
N THR A 157 25.81 8.44 -20.08
CA THR A 157 26.64 7.23 -20.21
C THR A 157 27.45 7.03 -18.92
N MET A 158 27.38 5.84 -18.32
CA MET A 158 27.99 5.53 -17.03
C MET A 158 29.17 4.54 -17.13
N GLY A 159 29.43 4.01 -18.32
CA GLY A 159 30.43 2.97 -18.52
C GLY A 159 29.99 1.62 -17.94
N THR A 160 30.95 0.85 -17.46
CA THR A 160 30.67 -0.45 -16.83
C THR A 160 30.44 -0.25 -15.34
N ILE A 161 29.25 -0.55 -14.86
CA ILE A 161 28.78 -0.30 -13.49
C ILE A 161 28.16 -1.55 -12.88
N ASN A 162 28.21 -1.64 -11.55
CA ASN A 162 27.51 -2.68 -10.79
C ASN A 162 26.12 -2.20 -10.33
N GLU A 163 25.36 -3.11 -9.71
CA GLU A 163 23.98 -2.86 -9.22
C GLU A 163 23.88 -1.67 -8.25
N LEU A 164 24.86 -1.51 -7.35
CA LEU A 164 24.87 -0.40 -6.39
C LEU A 164 25.02 0.94 -7.09
N THR A 165 25.98 1.02 -8.04
CA THR A 165 26.17 2.21 -8.86
C THR A 165 24.96 2.47 -9.76
N ALA A 166 24.36 1.41 -10.30
CA ALA A 166 23.17 1.50 -11.14
C ALA A 166 21.97 2.06 -10.38
N LEU A 167 21.74 1.63 -9.14
CA LEU A 167 20.70 2.20 -8.26
C LEU A 167 21.04 3.64 -7.88
N LYS A 168 22.26 3.92 -7.42
CA LYS A 168 22.73 5.25 -7.02
C LYS A 168 22.60 6.28 -8.15
N GLN A 169 22.95 5.91 -9.38
CA GLN A 169 22.91 6.78 -10.55
C GLN A 169 21.61 6.65 -11.34
N SER A 170 20.69 5.81 -10.89
CA SER A 170 19.41 5.55 -11.57
C SER A 170 19.57 5.14 -13.04
N SER A 171 20.48 4.17 -13.32
CA SER A 171 20.68 3.64 -14.67
C SER A 171 19.43 2.95 -15.19
N ASN A 172 18.93 3.39 -16.34
CA ASN A 172 17.84 2.71 -17.04
C ASN A 172 18.36 1.47 -17.76
N VAL A 173 19.53 1.59 -18.39
CA VAL A 173 20.11 0.51 -19.20
C VAL A 173 20.44 -0.72 -18.36
N TYR A 174 21.01 -0.52 -17.16
CA TYR A 174 21.27 -1.61 -16.25
C TYR A 174 19.97 -2.40 -15.96
N MET A 175 18.88 -1.70 -15.66
CA MET A 175 17.59 -2.32 -15.34
C MET A 175 16.99 -3.05 -16.56
N PHE A 176 17.07 -2.48 -17.76
CA PHE A 176 16.61 -3.14 -19.00
C PHE A 176 17.41 -4.39 -19.34
N LYS A 177 18.69 -4.44 -18.97
CA LYS A 177 19.53 -5.63 -19.19
C LYS A 177 19.38 -6.68 -18.07
N THR A 178 18.80 -6.30 -16.94
CA THR A 178 18.48 -7.21 -15.83
C THR A 178 17.12 -7.89 -16.02
N ALA A 179 16.14 -7.21 -16.62
CA ALA A 179 14.80 -7.73 -16.88
C ALA A 179 14.78 -8.61 -18.13
#